data_324df9cb9dae616fd584a62db239b1bd
#
_entry.id   324df9cb9dae616fd584a62db239b1bd
#
_cell.length_a   1.000
_cell.length_b   1.000
_cell.length_c   1.000
_cell.angle_alpha   90.00
_cell.angle_beta   90.00
_cell.angle_gamma   90.00
#
_symmetry.space_group_name_H-M   'P 1'
#
loop_
_entity.id
_entity.type
_entity.pdbx_description
1 polymer ?
#
loop_
_entity_poly.entity_id
_entity_poly.type
_entity_poly.pdbx_seq_one_letter_code
_entity_poly.pdbx_strand_id
1 'polypeptide(L)'
;MTVIPKLSSSLGQKGNDANIALAKEIAEIENKNAIKELVENLKNMDKKIQADCIKTLYETAYIKPNLISDYYAEFLELLSSKNNRLVWGGMIALGTISDIKSKEIFESIELISSTVNKGSVITVDAGVEIYTKLNKYSEFQDKVENLSTDQLWKCPVKQLPKYMEKSTISINEKNKEIYQKIINERMSECEKESQIKRLDKVSKLIEKI
;
A
#
# COMPACT_ATOMS: atom_id res chain seq x y z
N MET A 1 7.51 22.05 -18.70
CA MET A 1 6.65 21.46 -19.75
C MET A 1 5.62 20.61 -19.05
N THR A 2 4.32 20.76 -19.37
CA THR A 2 3.23 20.02 -18.71
C THR A 2 3.25 18.54 -19.06
N VAL A 3 2.92 17.65 -18.07
CA VAL A 3 2.82 16.19 -18.26
C VAL A 3 1.38 15.71 -18.40
N ILE A 4 0.39 16.55 -18.09
CA ILE A 4 -1.03 16.17 -18.16
C ILE A 4 -1.46 15.66 -19.55
N PRO A 5 -1.01 16.23 -20.69
CA PRO A 5 -1.32 15.69 -22.02
C PRO A 5 -0.79 14.28 -22.29
N LYS A 6 0.17 13.78 -21.49
CA LYS A 6 0.74 12.43 -21.62
C LYS A 6 -0.05 11.35 -20.87
N LEU A 7 -1.04 11.74 -20.05
CA LEU A 7 -1.87 10.80 -19.28
C LEU A 7 -2.79 9.97 -20.19
N SER A 8 -3.10 8.75 -19.80
CA SER A 8 -3.95 7.83 -20.56
C SER A 8 -5.28 8.46 -20.97
N SER A 9 -5.97 9.14 -20.05
CA SER A 9 -7.25 9.82 -20.33
C SER A 9 -7.09 10.99 -21.31
N SER A 10 -6.02 11.77 -21.22
CA SER A 10 -5.72 12.87 -22.12
C SER A 10 -5.41 12.39 -23.54
N LEU A 11 -4.82 11.20 -23.67
CA LEU A 11 -4.53 10.54 -24.94
C LEU A 11 -5.73 9.77 -25.50
N GLY A 12 -6.87 9.73 -24.81
CA GLY A 12 -8.03 8.94 -25.19
C GLY A 12 -7.79 7.42 -25.12
N GLN A 13 -6.75 6.97 -24.42
CA GLN A 13 -6.38 5.56 -24.31
C GLN A 13 -7.15 4.85 -23.20
N LYS A 14 -7.47 3.56 -23.42
CA LYS A 14 -7.99 2.68 -22.38
C LYS A 14 -6.83 2.03 -21.64
N GLY A 15 -6.97 1.92 -20.31
CA GLY A 15 -5.93 1.28 -19.47
C GLY A 15 -4.95 2.29 -18.87
N ASN A 16 -3.80 1.79 -18.40
CA ASN A 16 -2.85 2.57 -17.62
C ASN A 16 -1.43 2.60 -18.24
N ASP A 17 -1.25 2.09 -19.45
CA ASP A 17 0.07 1.89 -20.03
C ASP A 17 0.81 3.23 -20.22
N ALA A 18 0.11 4.28 -20.68
CA ALA A 18 0.68 5.61 -20.80
C ALA A 18 1.07 6.20 -19.42
N ASN A 19 0.24 5.99 -18.39
CA ASN A 19 0.53 6.45 -17.02
C ASN A 19 1.77 5.74 -16.44
N ILE A 20 1.91 4.43 -16.69
CA ILE A 20 3.08 3.64 -16.27
C ILE A 20 4.34 4.07 -17.03
N ALA A 21 4.23 4.32 -18.34
CA ALA A 21 5.35 4.80 -19.15
C ALA A 21 5.81 6.19 -18.67
N LEU A 22 4.86 7.10 -18.42
CA LEU A 22 5.15 8.43 -17.87
C LEU A 22 5.81 8.35 -16.48
N ALA A 23 5.34 7.44 -15.61
CA ALA A 23 5.92 7.23 -14.30
C ALA A 23 7.40 6.79 -14.36
N LYS A 24 7.73 5.91 -15.30
CA LYS A 24 9.12 5.50 -15.56
C LYS A 24 9.98 6.67 -16.05
N GLU A 25 9.47 7.45 -17.01
CA GLU A 25 10.16 8.66 -17.50
C GLU A 25 10.44 9.64 -16.36
N ILE A 26 9.42 9.92 -15.52
CA ILE A 26 9.56 10.84 -14.37
C ILE A 26 10.60 10.30 -13.36
N ALA A 27 10.57 9.02 -13.07
CA ALA A 27 11.50 8.40 -12.10
C ALA A 27 12.94 8.40 -12.63
N GLU A 28 13.13 8.14 -13.93
CA GLU A 28 14.45 8.09 -14.58
C GLU A 28 15.17 9.43 -14.49
N ILE A 29 14.49 10.52 -14.83
CA ILE A 29 15.07 11.87 -14.84
C ILE A 29 14.80 12.67 -13.55
N GLU A 30 14.18 12.04 -12.54
CA GLU A 30 13.82 12.65 -11.25
C GLU A 30 13.05 13.99 -11.39
N ASN A 31 12.03 14.01 -12.25
CA ASN A 31 11.30 15.23 -12.60
C ASN A 31 10.36 15.69 -11.49
N LYS A 32 10.89 16.45 -10.54
CA LYS A 32 10.12 17.01 -9.41
C LYS A 32 9.01 17.96 -9.85
N ASN A 33 9.17 18.66 -10.97
CA ASN A 33 8.13 19.56 -11.49
C ASN A 33 6.92 18.76 -12.02
N ALA A 34 7.16 17.60 -12.66
CA ALA A 34 6.10 16.71 -13.06
C ALA A 34 5.36 16.13 -11.85
N ILE A 35 6.09 15.72 -10.79
CA ILE A 35 5.46 15.26 -9.53
C ILE A 35 4.57 16.35 -8.95
N LYS A 36 5.06 17.57 -8.82
CA LYS A 36 4.27 18.70 -8.30
C LYS A 36 3.00 18.93 -9.14
N GLU A 37 3.11 18.94 -10.46
CA GLU A 37 1.95 19.10 -11.35
C GLU A 37 0.93 17.98 -11.18
N LEU A 38 1.37 16.72 -11.07
CA LEU A 38 0.49 15.56 -10.83
C LEU A 38 -0.23 15.66 -9.48
N VAL A 39 0.46 16.09 -8.42
CA VAL A 39 -0.13 16.29 -7.09
C VAL A 39 -1.19 17.40 -7.12
N GLU A 40 -0.90 18.54 -7.74
CA GLU A 40 -1.86 19.64 -7.90
C GLU A 40 -3.12 19.17 -8.64
N ASN A 41 -2.98 18.26 -9.62
CA ASN A 41 -4.08 17.71 -10.40
C ASN A 41 -4.85 16.56 -9.70
N LEU A 42 -4.50 16.16 -8.49
CA LEU A 42 -5.35 15.31 -7.66
C LEU A 42 -6.68 16.00 -7.29
N LYS A 43 -6.72 17.33 -7.36
CA LYS A 43 -7.92 18.17 -7.17
C LYS A 43 -8.56 18.62 -8.48
N ASN A 44 -8.17 18.07 -9.64
CA ASN A 44 -8.72 18.41 -10.94
C ASN A 44 -10.22 18.12 -11.02
N MET A 45 -10.98 18.93 -11.79
CA MET A 45 -12.43 18.73 -11.97
C MET A 45 -12.76 17.44 -12.74
N ASP A 46 -11.87 16.98 -13.61
CA ASP A 46 -12.02 15.71 -14.32
C ASP A 46 -11.50 14.54 -13.48
N LYS A 47 -12.44 13.68 -13.05
CA LYS A 47 -12.13 12.47 -12.27
C LYS A 47 -11.21 11.48 -12.98
N LYS A 48 -11.14 11.50 -14.32
CA LYS A 48 -10.23 10.64 -15.08
C LYS A 48 -8.79 11.15 -14.92
N ILE A 49 -8.60 12.46 -15.04
CA ILE A 49 -7.29 13.10 -14.79
C ILE A 49 -6.84 12.85 -13.35
N GLN A 50 -7.73 13.02 -12.35
CA GLN A 50 -7.41 12.68 -10.95
C GLN A 50 -6.88 11.24 -10.82
N ALA A 51 -7.61 10.29 -11.44
CA ALA A 51 -7.27 8.87 -11.35
C ALA A 51 -5.94 8.54 -12.04
N ASP A 52 -5.65 9.17 -13.15
CA ASP A 52 -4.39 9.00 -13.88
C ASP A 52 -3.22 9.63 -13.12
N CYS A 53 -3.43 10.82 -12.52
CA CYS A 53 -2.41 11.48 -11.70
C CYS A 53 -2.00 10.61 -10.51
N ILE A 54 -2.96 10.12 -9.71
CA ILE A 54 -2.63 9.27 -8.56
C ILE A 54 -1.99 7.94 -9.02
N LYS A 55 -2.44 7.38 -10.16
CA LYS A 55 -1.81 6.20 -10.76
C LYS A 55 -0.36 6.46 -11.10
N THR A 56 -0.06 7.54 -11.81
CA THR A 56 1.31 7.89 -12.20
C THR A 56 2.19 8.16 -10.97
N LEU A 57 1.66 8.83 -9.94
CA LEU A 57 2.40 9.12 -8.70
C LEU A 57 2.85 7.83 -7.99
N TYR A 58 1.94 6.88 -7.73
CA TYR A 58 2.35 5.68 -7.01
C TYR A 58 3.17 4.70 -7.89
N GLU A 59 2.99 4.69 -9.21
CA GLU A 59 3.88 3.96 -10.12
C GLU A 59 5.30 4.55 -10.12
N THR A 60 5.43 5.87 -10.06
CA THR A 60 6.73 6.53 -9.87
C THR A 60 7.35 6.13 -8.54
N ALA A 61 6.55 6.04 -7.48
CA ALA A 61 7.01 5.69 -6.15
C ALA A 61 7.47 4.23 -6.01
N TYR A 62 6.92 3.30 -6.79
CA TYR A 62 7.46 1.94 -6.85
C TYR A 62 8.90 1.89 -7.35
N ILE A 63 9.33 2.90 -8.11
CA ILE A 63 10.69 3.02 -8.65
C ILE A 63 11.57 3.89 -7.73
N LYS A 64 11.06 5.09 -7.39
CA LYS A 64 11.75 6.10 -6.56
C LYS A 64 10.80 6.75 -5.56
N PRO A 65 10.53 6.12 -4.41
CA PRO A 65 9.57 6.61 -3.42
C PRO A 65 9.90 7.99 -2.87
N ASN A 66 11.19 8.36 -2.80
CA ASN A 66 11.62 9.67 -2.33
C ASN A 66 11.05 10.84 -3.16
N LEU A 67 10.71 10.62 -4.44
CA LEU A 67 10.17 11.68 -5.29
C LEU A 67 8.79 12.17 -4.85
N ILE A 68 8.00 11.30 -4.18
CA ILE A 68 6.66 11.64 -3.73
C ILE A 68 6.53 11.74 -2.20
N SER A 69 7.57 11.39 -1.45
CA SER A 69 7.48 11.26 0.01
C SER A 69 7.07 12.55 0.72
N ASP A 70 7.47 13.71 0.22
CA ASP A 70 7.13 15.01 0.82
C ASP A 70 5.66 15.39 0.66
N TYR A 71 4.91 14.69 -0.19
CA TYR A 71 3.47 14.88 -0.42
C TYR A 71 2.59 13.92 0.40
N TYR A 72 3.12 13.35 1.48
CA TYR A 72 2.39 12.41 2.33
C TYR A 72 1.08 13.00 2.88
N ALA A 73 1.04 14.29 3.19
CA ALA A 73 -0.14 14.97 3.70
C ALA A 73 -1.27 15.01 2.65
N GLU A 74 -0.94 15.30 1.39
CA GLU A 74 -1.89 15.28 0.28
C GLU A 74 -2.45 13.87 0.06
N PHE A 75 -1.63 12.82 0.20
CA PHE A 75 -2.12 11.44 0.11
C PHE A 75 -3.02 11.05 1.29
N LEU A 76 -2.78 11.56 2.49
CA LEU A 76 -3.68 11.40 3.64
C LEU A 76 -5.04 12.10 3.41
N GLU A 77 -5.05 13.29 2.81
CA GLU A 77 -6.30 13.98 2.44
C GLU A 77 -7.18 13.12 1.50
N LEU A 78 -6.57 12.35 0.59
CA LEU A 78 -7.30 11.50 -0.35
C LEU A 78 -8.11 10.40 0.33
N LEU A 79 -7.77 9.99 1.55
CA LEU A 79 -8.47 8.93 2.28
C LEU A 79 -9.90 9.32 2.65
N SER A 80 -10.20 10.62 2.69
CA SER A 80 -11.54 11.17 2.89
C SER A 80 -12.31 11.46 1.59
N SER A 81 -11.75 11.10 0.43
CA SER A 81 -12.37 11.37 -0.87
C SER A 81 -13.60 10.51 -1.12
N LYS A 82 -14.60 11.09 -1.80
CA LYS A 82 -15.75 10.34 -2.35
C LYS A 82 -15.38 9.53 -3.62
N ASN A 83 -14.19 9.77 -4.19
CA ASN A 83 -13.67 9.02 -5.34
C ASN A 83 -12.82 7.85 -4.85
N ASN A 84 -13.36 6.64 -4.90
CA ASN A 84 -12.65 5.43 -4.45
C ASN A 84 -11.29 5.23 -5.12
N ARG A 85 -11.09 5.71 -6.35
CA ARG A 85 -9.78 5.63 -7.03
C ARG A 85 -8.72 6.48 -6.34
N LEU A 86 -9.11 7.62 -5.80
CA LEU A 86 -8.22 8.46 -5.00
C LEU A 86 -7.94 7.81 -3.63
N VAL A 87 -8.97 7.24 -2.98
CA VAL A 87 -8.79 6.58 -1.67
C VAL A 87 -7.78 5.45 -1.77
N TRP A 88 -7.99 4.46 -2.63
CA TRP A 88 -7.04 3.34 -2.72
C TRP A 88 -5.71 3.75 -3.36
N GLY A 89 -5.70 4.75 -4.27
CA GLY A 89 -4.45 5.30 -4.83
C GLY A 89 -3.62 6.01 -3.77
N GLY A 90 -4.25 6.81 -2.90
CA GLY A 90 -3.61 7.43 -1.73
C GLY A 90 -3.04 6.40 -0.77
N MET A 91 -3.80 5.34 -0.47
CA MET A 91 -3.31 4.23 0.36
C MET A 91 -2.09 3.54 -0.23
N ILE A 92 -2.06 3.30 -1.56
CA ILE A 92 -0.89 2.72 -2.23
C ILE A 92 0.30 3.68 -2.14
N ALA A 93 0.10 4.97 -2.44
CA ALA A 93 1.15 5.98 -2.35
C ALA A 93 1.75 6.04 -0.92
N LEU A 94 0.91 6.08 0.12
CA LEU A 94 1.34 6.01 1.51
C LEU A 94 2.13 4.72 1.80
N GLY A 95 1.67 3.58 1.30
CA GLY A 95 2.37 2.30 1.44
C GLY A 95 3.78 2.32 0.84
N THR A 96 3.96 2.97 -0.32
CA THR A 96 5.30 3.06 -0.95
C THR A 96 6.29 3.89 -0.14
N ILE A 97 5.83 4.92 0.57
CA ILE A 97 6.67 5.86 1.32
C ILE A 97 6.75 5.59 2.83
N SER A 98 6.11 4.52 3.32
CA SER A 98 6.01 4.24 4.77
C SER A 98 7.36 4.02 5.46
N ASP A 99 8.39 3.58 4.73
CA ASP A 99 9.75 3.48 5.28
C ASP A 99 10.46 4.84 5.39
N ILE A 100 10.03 5.84 4.60
CA ILE A 100 10.63 7.18 4.56
C ILE A 100 9.94 8.13 5.53
N LYS A 101 8.61 8.04 5.62
CA LYS A 101 7.73 8.89 6.43
C LYS A 101 7.02 8.08 7.52
N SER A 102 7.79 7.18 8.19
CA SER A 102 7.22 6.24 9.15
C SER A 102 6.51 6.92 10.31
N LYS A 103 7.07 8.01 10.85
CA LYS A 103 6.48 8.76 11.96
C LYS A 103 5.19 9.47 11.57
N GLU A 104 5.25 10.24 10.48
CA GLU A 104 4.10 11.01 9.98
C GLU A 104 2.93 10.09 9.59
N ILE A 105 3.24 8.93 8.99
CA ILE A 105 2.23 7.93 8.66
C ILE A 105 1.67 7.25 9.90
N PHE A 106 2.53 6.94 10.90
CA PHE A 106 2.08 6.40 12.18
C PHE A 106 1.19 7.36 12.96
N GLU A 107 1.49 8.65 12.96
CA GLU A 107 0.63 9.67 13.57
C GLU A 107 -0.79 9.68 12.98
N SER A 108 -0.94 9.23 11.73
CA SER A 108 -2.22 9.11 11.02
C SER A 108 -2.80 7.69 11.02
N ILE A 109 -2.29 6.78 11.86
CA ILE A 109 -2.62 5.35 11.81
C ILE A 109 -4.11 5.06 12.05
N GLU A 110 -4.81 5.88 12.84
CA GLU A 110 -6.25 5.74 13.08
C GLU A 110 -7.08 6.01 11.81
N LEU A 111 -6.72 7.06 11.06
CA LEU A 111 -7.34 7.36 9.77
C LEU A 111 -7.11 6.23 8.77
N ILE A 112 -5.87 5.73 8.70
CA ILE A 112 -5.48 4.62 7.84
C ILE A 112 -6.26 3.36 8.21
N SER A 113 -6.32 3.01 9.49
CA SER A 113 -7.06 1.85 10.00
C SER A 113 -8.56 1.94 9.71
N SER A 114 -9.17 3.11 9.94
CA SER A 114 -10.56 3.36 9.58
C SER A 114 -10.81 3.18 8.07
N THR A 115 -9.86 3.61 7.24
CA THR A 115 -9.93 3.49 5.78
C THR A 115 -9.80 2.03 5.34
N VAL A 116 -8.90 1.26 5.96
CA VAL A 116 -8.74 -0.18 5.73
C VAL A 116 -10.03 -0.93 6.06
N ASN A 117 -10.63 -0.66 7.22
CA ASN A 117 -11.83 -1.36 7.70
C ASN A 117 -13.07 -1.15 6.82
N LYS A 118 -13.13 -0.06 6.07
CA LYS A 118 -14.25 0.29 5.16
C LYS A 118 -13.89 0.10 3.69
N GLY A 119 -12.64 -0.25 3.42
CA GLY A 119 -12.06 -0.18 2.09
C GLY A 119 -12.32 -1.39 1.21
N SER A 120 -12.01 -1.23 -0.07
CA SER A 120 -11.95 -2.33 -1.04
C SER A 120 -10.74 -3.23 -0.77
N VAL A 121 -10.70 -4.39 -1.45
CA VAL A 121 -9.54 -5.31 -1.37
C VAL A 121 -8.21 -4.58 -1.66
N ILE A 122 -8.20 -3.65 -2.62
CA ILE A 122 -6.99 -2.87 -2.95
C ILE A 122 -6.57 -1.98 -1.77
N THR A 123 -7.54 -1.36 -1.11
CA THR A 123 -7.31 -0.51 0.07
C THR A 123 -6.73 -1.34 1.23
N VAL A 124 -7.30 -2.53 1.47
CA VAL A 124 -6.81 -3.46 2.49
C VAL A 124 -5.41 -3.95 2.16
N ASP A 125 -5.13 -4.34 0.91
CA ASP A 125 -3.81 -4.75 0.44
C ASP A 125 -2.72 -3.70 0.72
N ALA A 126 -3.05 -2.42 0.49
CA ALA A 126 -2.15 -1.30 0.77
C ALA A 126 -2.02 -1.04 2.29
N GLY A 127 -3.11 -1.18 3.05
CA GLY A 127 -3.08 -1.08 4.51
C GLY A 127 -2.20 -2.14 5.17
N VAL A 128 -2.30 -3.39 4.72
CA VAL A 128 -1.40 -4.47 5.18
C VAL A 128 0.06 -4.12 4.89
N GLU A 129 0.35 -3.52 3.73
CA GLU A 129 1.72 -3.08 3.41
C GLU A 129 2.20 -1.98 4.36
N ILE A 130 1.36 -0.97 4.66
CA ILE A 130 1.68 0.09 5.61
C ILE A 130 1.96 -0.53 6.99
N TYR A 131 1.06 -1.37 7.49
CA TYR A 131 1.23 -2.03 8.80
C TYR A 131 2.51 -2.85 8.87
N THR A 132 2.78 -3.66 7.85
CA THR A 132 3.98 -4.48 7.79
C THR A 132 5.26 -3.64 7.85
N LYS A 133 5.30 -2.53 7.11
CA LYS A 133 6.46 -1.62 7.12
C LYS A 133 6.64 -0.91 8.44
N LEU A 134 5.56 -0.40 9.03
CA LEU A 134 5.60 0.30 10.33
C LEU A 134 5.92 -0.67 11.48
N ASN A 135 5.47 -1.92 11.41
CA ASN A 135 5.71 -2.93 12.45
C ASN A 135 7.19 -3.34 12.62
N LYS A 136 8.07 -2.94 11.68
CA LYS A 136 9.52 -3.11 11.82
C LYS A 136 10.13 -2.18 12.87
N TYR A 137 9.46 -1.09 13.19
CA TYR A 137 9.95 -0.07 14.13
C TYR A 137 9.42 -0.38 15.53
N SER A 138 10.31 -0.66 16.48
CA SER A 138 9.95 -1.04 17.85
C SER A 138 9.05 -0.01 18.54
N GLU A 139 9.22 1.27 18.24
CA GLU A 139 8.42 2.38 18.78
C GLU A 139 6.94 2.37 18.33
N PHE A 140 6.61 1.69 17.22
CA PHE A 140 5.25 1.60 16.68
C PHE A 140 4.63 0.21 16.90
N GLN A 141 5.46 -0.77 17.27
CA GLN A 141 5.10 -2.19 17.25
C GLN A 141 3.88 -2.50 18.10
N ASP A 142 3.79 -1.98 19.33
CA ASP A 142 2.67 -2.30 20.25
C ASP A 142 1.29 -2.02 19.63
N LYS A 143 1.17 -0.96 18.85
CA LYS A 143 -0.09 -0.60 18.20
C LYS A 143 -0.27 -1.25 16.84
N VAL A 144 0.77 -1.24 16.03
CA VAL A 144 0.72 -1.72 14.63
C VAL A 144 0.61 -3.24 14.57
N GLU A 145 1.22 -3.97 15.52
CA GLU A 145 1.10 -5.42 15.64
C GLU A 145 -0.37 -5.87 15.76
N ASN A 146 -1.14 -5.21 16.63
CA ASN A 146 -2.55 -5.50 16.79
C ASN A 146 -3.34 -5.26 15.49
N LEU A 147 -3.04 -4.17 14.75
CA LEU A 147 -3.69 -3.89 13.47
C LEU A 147 -3.32 -4.92 12.40
N SER A 148 -2.06 -5.35 12.37
CA SER A 148 -1.56 -6.38 11.44
C SER A 148 -2.21 -7.72 11.69
N THR A 149 -2.19 -8.19 12.93
CA THR A 149 -2.75 -9.50 13.32
C THR A 149 -4.27 -9.54 13.18
N ASP A 150 -4.96 -8.44 13.51
CA ASP A 150 -6.39 -8.27 13.28
C ASP A 150 -6.76 -8.45 11.79
N GLN A 151 -5.97 -7.90 10.88
CA GLN A 151 -6.20 -8.09 9.45
C GLN A 151 -5.94 -9.54 9.01
N LEU A 152 -4.92 -10.18 9.58
CA LEU A 152 -4.64 -11.58 9.32
C LEU A 152 -5.76 -12.51 9.84
N TRP A 153 -6.40 -12.19 10.96
CA TRP A 153 -7.56 -12.91 11.47
C TRP A 153 -8.83 -12.71 10.65
N LYS A 154 -9.05 -11.50 10.10
CA LYS A 154 -10.30 -11.10 9.43
C LYS A 154 -10.29 -11.27 7.92
N CYS A 155 -9.11 -11.29 7.29
CA CYS A 155 -9.03 -11.32 5.83
C CYS A 155 -9.67 -12.58 5.25
N PRO A 156 -10.24 -12.52 4.04
CA PRO A 156 -10.65 -13.71 3.32
C PRO A 156 -9.48 -14.69 3.17
N VAL A 157 -9.73 -15.97 3.33
CA VAL A 157 -8.68 -17.01 3.32
C VAL A 157 -7.81 -16.98 2.05
N LYS A 158 -8.39 -16.58 0.92
CA LYS A 158 -7.65 -16.41 -0.35
C LYS A 158 -6.57 -15.34 -0.29
N GLN A 159 -6.67 -14.37 0.65
CA GLN A 159 -5.69 -13.30 0.83
C GLN A 159 -4.65 -13.64 1.92
N LEU A 160 -4.99 -14.54 2.83
CA LEU A 160 -4.16 -14.89 3.99
C LEU A 160 -2.71 -15.23 3.61
N PRO A 161 -2.42 -16.09 2.61
CA PRO A 161 -1.03 -16.39 2.25
C PRO A 161 -0.24 -15.17 1.81
N LYS A 162 -0.87 -14.28 1.02
CA LYS A 162 -0.24 -13.05 0.55
C LYS A 162 0.10 -12.10 1.71
N TYR A 163 -0.83 -11.96 2.66
CA TYR A 163 -0.64 -11.07 3.80
C TYR A 163 0.40 -11.63 4.77
N MET A 164 0.37 -12.94 5.03
CA MET A 164 1.39 -13.62 5.82
C MET A 164 2.80 -13.48 5.22
N GLU A 165 2.95 -13.69 3.92
CA GLU A 165 4.22 -13.50 3.22
C GLU A 165 4.73 -12.06 3.35
N LYS A 166 3.84 -11.05 3.24
CA LYS A 166 4.21 -9.65 3.47
C LYS A 166 4.69 -9.42 4.90
N SER A 167 4.01 -10.00 5.89
CA SER A 167 4.33 -9.80 7.32
C SER A 167 5.67 -10.38 7.74
N THR A 168 6.27 -11.28 6.96
CA THR A 168 7.56 -11.94 7.32
C THR A 168 8.69 -10.96 7.63
N ILE A 169 8.70 -9.77 7.05
CA ILE A 169 9.74 -8.77 7.27
C ILE A 169 9.67 -8.08 8.65
N SER A 170 8.56 -8.24 9.36
CA SER A 170 8.33 -7.66 10.68
C SER A 170 8.19 -8.72 11.80
N ILE A 171 8.22 -10.00 11.44
CA ILE A 171 8.18 -11.09 12.41
C ILE A 171 9.55 -11.23 13.08
N ASN A 172 9.54 -11.37 14.41
CA ASN A 172 10.73 -11.50 15.24
C ASN A 172 10.43 -12.40 16.45
N GLU A 173 11.44 -12.65 17.31
CA GLU A 173 11.32 -13.51 18.50
C GLU A 173 10.15 -13.12 19.44
N LYS A 174 9.76 -11.85 19.51
CA LYS A 174 8.71 -11.38 20.42
C LYS A 174 7.30 -11.67 19.93
N ASN A 175 7.13 -11.67 18.59
CA ASN A 175 5.80 -11.76 17.98
C ASN A 175 5.57 -13.04 17.15
N LYS A 176 6.58 -13.86 16.92
CA LYS A 176 6.50 -15.07 16.09
C LYS A 176 5.35 -16.02 16.49
N GLU A 177 5.07 -16.15 17.79
CA GLU A 177 4.05 -17.07 18.29
C GLU A 177 2.63 -16.73 17.81
N ILE A 178 2.28 -15.43 17.76
CA ILE A 178 0.95 -15.00 17.26
C ILE A 178 0.79 -15.31 15.77
N TYR A 179 1.83 -15.08 14.96
CA TYR A 179 1.78 -15.39 13.53
C TYR A 179 1.71 -16.90 13.28
N GLN A 180 2.46 -17.70 14.04
CA GLN A 180 2.39 -19.16 13.97
C GLN A 180 1.00 -19.66 14.37
N LYS A 181 0.41 -19.09 15.41
CA LYS A 181 -0.96 -19.40 15.84
C LYS A 181 -1.98 -19.12 14.74
N ILE A 182 -1.89 -17.93 14.08
CA ILE A 182 -2.80 -17.57 12.98
C ILE A 182 -2.69 -18.58 11.83
N ILE A 183 -1.47 -18.98 11.46
CA ILE A 183 -1.27 -20.00 10.42
C ILE A 183 -1.94 -21.31 10.82
N ASN A 184 -1.65 -21.81 12.03
CA ASN A 184 -2.15 -23.11 12.50
C ASN A 184 -3.69 -23.15 12.55
N GLU A 185 -4.32 -22.08 13.00
CA GLU A 185 -5.79 -22.05 13.13
C GLU A 185 -6.47 -21.84 11.78
N ARG A 186 -5.89 -21.03 10.88
CA ARG A 186 -6.54 -20.65 9.64
C ARG A 186 -6.11 -21.45 8.40
N MET A 187 -5.05 -22.25 8.50
CA MET A 187 -4.59 -23.09 7.37
C MET A 187 -5.66 -24.08 6.91
N SER A 188 -6.46 -24.62 7.85
CA SER A 188 -7.55 -25.56 7.55
C SER A 188 -8.69 -24.94 6.73
N GLU A 189 -8.82 -23.61 6.70
CA GLU A 189 -9.79 -22.90 5.87
C GLU A 189 -9.38 -22.84 4.38
N CYS A 190 -8.13 -23.20 4.05
CA CYS A 190 -7.61 -23.12 2.69
C CYS A 190 -8.16 -24.24 1.81
N GLU A 191 -8.83 -23.86 0.72
CA GLU A 191 -9.39 -24.82 -0.25
C GLU A 191 -8.35 -25.29 -1.30
N LYS A 192 -7.28 -24.51 -1.52
CA LYS A 192 -6.28 -24.76 -2.56
C LYS A 192 -4.95 -25.18 -1.96
N GLU A 193 -4.40 -26.28 -2.47
CA GLU A 193 -3.07 -26.77 -2.07
C GLU A 193 -1.98 -25.70 -2.20
N SER A 194 -2.10 -24.82 -3.22
CA SER A 194 -1.17 -23.71 -3.41
C SER A 194 -1.18 -22.69 -2.27
N GLN A 195 -2.32 -22.49 -1.60
CA GLN A 195 -2.44 -21.61 -0.44
C GLN A 195 -1.77 -22.25 0.78
N ILE A 196 -2.03 -23.55 0.99
CA ILE A 196 -1.43 -24.33 2.08
C ILE A 196 0.10 -24.34 1.95
N LYS A 197 0.64 -24.61 0.76
CA LYS A 197 2.09 -24.60 0.49
C LYS A 197 2.74 -23.24 0.79
N ARG A 198 2.06 -22.15 0.50
CA ARG A 198 2.56 -20.80 0.80
C ARG A 198 2.59 -20.53 2.30
N LEU A 199 1.52 -20.90 3.02
CA LEU A 199 1.47 -20.75 4.49
C LEU A 199 2.50 -21.66 5.18
N ASP A 200 2.66 -22.92 4.74
CA ASP A 200 3.67 -23.84 5.25
C ASP A 200 5.10 -23.28 5.07
N LYS A 201 5.37 -22.63 3.91
CA LYS A 201 6.65 -21.96 3.68
C LYS A 201 6.89 -20.82 4.69
N VAL A 202 5.86 -20.02 5.00
CA VAL A 202 5.97 -18.95 6.00
C VAL A 202 6.13 -19.54 7.40
N SER A 203 5.36 -20.58 7.77
CA SER A 203 5.52 -21.30 9.04
C SER A 203 6.96 -21.76 9.27
N LYS A 204 7.56 -22.42 8.27
CA LYS A 204 8.97 -22.86 8.32
C LYS A 204 9.98 -21.72 8.41
N LEU A 205 9.65 -20.52 7.94
CA LEU A 205 10.49 -19.35 8.13
C LEU A 205 10.39 -18.85 9.59
N ILE A 206 9.18 -18.81 10.14
CA ILE A 206 8.93 -18.38 11.53
C ILE A 206 9.63 -19.32 12.54
N GLU A 207 9.64 -20.62 12.28
CA GLU A 207 10.31 -21.62 13.14
C GLU A 207 11.85 -21.40 13.24
N LYS A 208 12.44 -20.67 12.30
CA LYS A 208 13.88 -20.39 12.27
C LYS A 208 14.26 -19.05 12.92
N ILE A 209 13.26 -18.24 13.27
CA ILE A 209 13.41 -17.00 14.04
C ILE A 209 13.50 -17.37 15.52
#